data_4fc3c92f347d4f17f24a9a05b26a8797
#
_entry.id   4fc3c92f347d4f17f24a9a05b26a8797
#
_cell.length_a   1.000
_cell.length_b   1.000
_cell.length_c   1.000
_cell.angle_alpha   90.00
_cell.angle_beta   90.00
_cell.angle_gamma   90.00
#
_symmetry.space_group_name_H-M   'P 1'
#
loop_
_entity.id
_entity.type
_entity.pdbx_description
1 polymer ?
#
loop_
_entity_poly.entity_id
_entity_poly.type
_entity_poly.pdbx_seq_one_letter_code
_entity_poly.pdbx_strand_id
1 'polypeptide(L)'
;MEEWEAFDDPDKLNLYTVIRRDENGALKTVWYRDEYKEELEKVCALLEEAAALTTNEGMRTYLTERVKAFRTDDYLASDMAWMDMKDCNMDLVIGPIENYDDHLFEAKAAYECFILLKDETRSANLAKYVGLLPELQKMLPCAPEYKTFVPGTSSDLNVYDAIFYAGDCNAGSKTIAINLPNDERVHAAKGARRLQLYNSMMAKFNKILAPIGEVLVEPSQQKYLTAANAFFRISITLDGIVISLILL
;
A
#
# COMPACT_ATOMS: atom_id res chain seq x y z
N MET A 1 -15.56 -19.02 -19.51
CA MET A 1 -16.16 -19.26 -18.18
C MET A 1 -16.35 -20.76 -17.90
N GLU A 2 -17.01 -21.54 -18.76
CA GLU A 2 -17.23 -22.99 -18.57
C GLU A 2 -15.95 -23.78 -18.28
N GLU A 3 -14.86 -23.51 -19.02
CA GLU A 3 -13.57 -24.15 -18.79
C GLU A 3 -12.96 -23.78 -17.40
N TRP A 4 -13.14 -22.52 -16.97
CA TRP A 4 -12.73 -22.07 -15.67
C TRP A 4 -13.52 -22.71 -14.52
N GLU A 5 -14.82 -22.85 -14.72
CA GLU A 5 -15.69 -23.49 -13.72
C GLU A 5 -15.35 -24.99 -13.57
N ALA A 6 -15.02 -25.65 -14.67
CA ALA A 6 -14.59 -27.05 -14.71
C ALA A 6 -13.17 -27.28 -14.19
N PHE A 7 -12.36 -26.24 -14.09
CA PHE A 7 -10.98 -26.31 -13.60
C PHE A 7 -10.95 -26.45 -12.08
N ASP A 8 -10.74 -27.68 -11.60
CA ASP A 8 -10.69 -28.01 -10.17
C ASP A 8 -9.24 -28.02 -9.66
N ASP A 9 -8.78 -26.83 -9.25
CA ASP A 9 -7.47 -26.63 -8.64
C ASP A 9 -7.63 -25.72 -7.42
N PRO A 10 -7.21 -26.16 -6.21
CA PRO A 10 -7.39 -25.40 -4.97
C PRO A 10 -6.65 -24.05 -4.98
N ASP A 11 -5.57 -23.95 -5.75
CA ASP A 11 -4.73 -22.75 -5.83
C ASP A 11 -5.14 -21.80 -6.96
N LYS A 12 -6.20 -22.11 -7.72
CA LYS A 12 -6.61 -21.27 -8.86
C LYS A 12 -6.99 -19.84 -8.49
N LEU A 13 -7.45 -19.61 -7.27
CA LEU A 13 -7.78 -18.29 -6.71
C LEU A 13 -6.75 -17.78 -5.70
N ASN A 14 -5.61 -18.46 -5.54
CA ASN A 14 -4.55 -17.98 -4.66
C ASN A 14 -3.96 -16.67 -5.21
N LEU A 15 -3.64 -15.73 -4.31
CA LEU A 15 -3.11 -14.39 -4.63
C LEU A 15 -1.83 -14.44 -5.48
N TYR A 16 -1.00 -15.47 -5.28
CA TYR A 16 0.36 -15.57 -5.80
C TYR A 16 0.48 -16.64 -6.88
N THR A 17 -0.57 -16.84 -7.66
CA THR A 17 -0.59 -17.78 -8.77
C THR A 17 -1.11 -17.16 -10.05
N VAL A 18 -0.64 -17.67 -11.19
CA VAL A 18 -1.20 -17.37 -12.51
C VAL A 18 -1.79 -18.63 -13.12
N ILE A 19 -2.73 -18.45 -14.04
CA ILE A 19 -3.30 -19.54 -14.82
C ILE A 19 -2.64 -19.57 -16.19
N ARG A 20 -2.15 -20.73 -16.56
CA ARG A 20 -1.50 -20.99 -17.85
C ARG A 20 -2.16 -22.18 -18.54
N ARG A 21 -1.81 -22.40 -19.79
CA ARG A 21 -2.14 -23.66 -20.48
C ARG A 21 -0.91 -24.57 -20.51
N ASP A 22 -1.15 -25.83 -20.27
CA ASP A 22 -0.13 -26.87 -20.47
C ASP A 22 0.06 -27.21 -21.97
N GLU A 23 0.93 -28.18 -22.26
CA GLU A 23 1.22 -28.62 -23.62
C GLU A 23 0.01 -29.23 -24.35
N ASN A 24 -0.99 -29.67 -23.61
CA ASN A 24 -2.25 -30.24 -24.14
C ASN A 24 -3.35 -29.18 -24.25
N GLY A 25 -3.08 -27.95 -23.85
CA GLY A 25 -4.04 -26.84 -23.84
C GLY A 25 -4.92 -26.79 -22.59
N ALA A 26 -4.78 -27.68 -21.63
CA ALA A 26 -5.52 -27.69 -20.38
C ALA A 26 -5.04 -26.57 -19.44
N LEU A 27 -5.96 -26.04 -18.62
CA LEU A 27 -5.58 -25.05 -17.61
C LEU A 27 -4.71 -25.67 -16.52
N LYS A 28 -3.73 -24.91 -16.06
CA LYS A 28 -2.87 -25.23 -14.90
C LYS A 28 -2.59 -23.98 -14.09
N THR A 29 -2.46 -24.13 -12.79
CA THR A 29 -1.99 -23.11 -11.88
C THR A 29 -0.47 -23.15 -11.81
N VAL A 30 0.17 -21.97 -11.86
CA VAL A 30 1.62 -21.81 -11.71
C VAL A 30 1.87 -20.75 -10.64
N TRP A 31 2.71 -21.06 -9.67
CA TRP A 31 3.08 -20.12 -8.62
C TRP A 31 3.97 -18.99 -9.15
N TYR A 32 3.87 -17.80 -8.57
CA TYR A 32 4.66 -16.63 -8.99
C TYR A 32 6.17 -16.89 -8.91
N ARG A 33 6.64 -17.59 -7.87
CA ARG A 33 8.06 -18.00 -7.73
C ARG A 33 8.57 -18.84 -8.89
N ASP A 34 7.69 -19.59 -9.55
CA ASP A 34 8.04 -20.46 -10.69
C ASP A 34 7.87 -19.73 -12.01
N GLU A 35 6.75 -18.99 -12.17
CA GLU A 35 6.43 -18.21 -13.38
C GLU A 35 7.42 -17.09 -13.64
N TYR A 36 7.79 -16.34 -12.58
CA TYR A 36 8.65 -15.15 -12.64
C TYR A 36 10.05 -15.43 -12.07
N LYS A 37 10.50 -16.68 -12.07
CA LYS A 37 11.71 -17.11 -11.41
C LYS A 37 12.95 -16.31 -11.80
N GLU A 38 13.13 -16.05 -13.11
CA GLU A 38 14.31 -15.35 -13.62
C GLU A 38 14.36 -13.89 -13.15
N GLU A 39 13.21 -13.21 -13.14
CA GLU A 39 13.07 -11.85 -12.67
C GLU A 39 13.24 -11.77 -11.16
N LEU A 40 12.59 -12.67 -10.44
CA LEU A 40 12.64 -12.71 -8.97
C LEU A 40 14.05 -13.00 -8.45
N GLU A 41 14.82 -13.88 -9.10
CA GLU A 41 16.20 -14.13 -8.67
C GLU A 41 17.11 -12.90 -8.88
N LYS A 42 16.87 -12.09 -9.91
CA LYS A 42 17.58 -10.80 -10.10
C LYS A 42 17.20 -9.81 -8.98
N VAL A 43 15.92 -9.74 -8.62
CA VAL A 43 15.44 -8.91 -7.50
C VAL A 43 16.05 -9.41 -6.19
N CYS A 44 16.02 -10.70 -5.94
CA CYS A 44 16.61 -11.32 -4.73
C CYS A 44 18.08 -10.96 -4.58
N ALA A 45 18.89 -11.09 -5.66
CA ALA A 45 20.30 -10.75 -5.62
C ALA A 45 20.55 -9.28 -5.24
N LEU A 46 19.76 -8.35 -5.78
CA LEU A 46 19.83 -6.92 -5.45
C LEU A 46 19.40 -6.63 -4.02
N LEU A 47 18.38 -7.33 -3.51
CA LEU A 47 17.93 -7.19 -2.12
C LEU A 47 18.96 -7.78 -1.14
N GLU A 48 19.63 -8.87 -1.48
CA GLU A 48 20.73 -9.44 -0.69
C GLU A 48 21.92 -8.47 -0.62
N GLU A 49 22.27 -7.83 -1.74
CA GLU A 49 23.30 -6.78 -1.77
C GLU A 49 22.87 -5.56 -0.91
N ALA A 50 21.64 -5.10 -1.04
CA ALA A 50 21.12 -4.01 -0.22
C ALA A 50 21.10 -4.37 1.28
N ALA A 51 20.77 -5.60 1.63
CA ALA A 51 20.81 -6.10 3.00
C ALA A 51 22.24 -6.13 3.58
N ALA A 52 23.24 -6.40 2.74
CA ALA A 52 24.64 -6.35 3.15
C ALA A 52 25.15 -4.91 3.35
N LEU A 53 24.64 -3.95 2.57
CA LEU A 53 25.07 -2.55 2.61
C LEU A 53 24.38 -1.73 3.72
N THR A 54 23.15 -2.08 4.09
CA THR A 54 22.41 -1.31 5.09
C THR A 54 23.02 -1.42 6.49
N THR A 55 23.07 -0.29 7.21
CA THR A 55 23.46 -0.25 8.61
C THR A 55 22.28 -0.40 9.57
N ASN A 56 21.04 -0.34 9.06
CA ASN A 56 19.83 -0.50 9.85
C ASN A 56 19.45 -1.98 9.96
N GLU A 57 19.42 -2.51 11.19
CA GLU A 57 19.12 -3.93 11.42
C GLU A 57 17.69 -4.32 11.07
N GLY A 58 16.71 -3.44 11.28
CA GLY A 58 15.33 -3.67 10.90
C GLY A 58 15.20 -3.81 9.38
N MET A 59 15.83 -2.90 8.62
CA MET A 59 15.87 -2.98 7.16
C MET A 59 16.56 -4.26 6.69
N ARG A 60 17.71 -4.63 7.28
CA ARG A 60 18.42 -5.87 6.93
C ARG A 60 17.55 -7.09 7.15
N THR A 61 16.87 -7.18 8.28
CA THR A 61 15.96 -8.28 8.62
C THR A 61 14.82 -8.36 7.60
N TYR A 62 14.17 -7.23 7.33
CA TYR A 62 13.09 -7.17 6.35
C TYR A 62 13.54 -7.63 4.96
N LEU A 63 14.66 -7.10 4.45
CA LEU A 63 15.18 -7.46 3.13
C LEU A 63 15.51 -8.96 3.04
N THR A 64 16.13 -9.51 4.09
CA THR A 64 16.46 -10.94 4.16
C THR A 64 15.21 -11.83 4.15
N GLU A 65 14.19 -11.48 4.93
CA GLU A 65 12.91 -12.22 4.93
C GLU A 65 12.15 -12.03 3.63
N ARG A 66 12.22 -10.85 2.98
CA ARG A 66 11.58 -10.59 1.69
C ARG A 66 12.19 -11.43 0.56
N VAL A 67 13.50 -11.64 0.58
CA VAL A 67 14.18 -12.57 -0.36
C VAL A 67 13.63 -14.00 -0.21
N LYS A 68 13.47 -14.48 1.03
CA LYS A 68 12.86 -15.80 1.27
C LYS A 68 11.41 -15.84 0.76
N ALA A 69 10.66 -14.77 1.01
CA ALA A 69 9.28 -14.66 0.57
C ALA A 69 9.14 -14.74 -0.97
N PHE A 70 10.01 -14.07 -1.71
CA PHE A 70 10.03 -14.18 -3.17
C PHE A 70 10.33 -15.57 -3.70
N ARG A 71 11.12 -16.35 -2.96
CA ARG A 71 11.46 -17.73 -3.32
C ARG A 71 10.42 -18.77 -2.89
N THR A 72 9.48 -18.40 -2.03
CA THR A 72 8.51 -19.35 -1.44
C THR A 72 7.04 -18.96 -1.67
N ASP A 73 6.76 -17.72 -2.06
CA ASP A 73 5.44 -17.08 -2.05
C ASP A 73 4.77 -17.04 -0.66
N ASP A 74 5.55 -17.16 0.42
CA ASP A 74 5.10 -16.95 1.80
C ASP A 74 5.65 -15.63 2.34
N TYR A 75 4.78 -14.63 2.43
CA TYR A 75 5.13 -13.25 2.77
C TYR A 75 4.97 -12.92 4.25
N LEU A 76 4.38 -13.81 5.07
CA LEU A 76 4.06 -13.51 6.47
C LEU A 76 5.27 -13.05 7.28
N ALA A 77 6.38 -13.77 7.23
CA ALA A 77 7.58 -13.44 8.01
C ALA A 77 8.18 -12.09 7.60
N SER A 78 8.20 -11.80 6.30
CA SER A 78 8.71 -10.54 5.78
C SER A 78 7.79 -9.36 6.11
N ASP A 79 6.48 -9.54 6.09
CA ASP A 79 5.52 -8.50 6.50
C ASP A 79 5.61 -8.20 8.00
N MET A 80 5.80 -9.23 8.82
CA MET A 80 6.08 -9.04 10.26
C MET A 80 7.38 -8.27 10.48
N ALA A 81 8.45 -8.58 9.74
CA ALA A 81 9.73 -7.87 9.84
C ALA A 81 9.60 -6.41 9.37
N TRP A 82 8.83 -6.16 8.31
CA TRP A 82 8.54 -4.81 7.85
C TRP A 82 7.80 -3.99 8.92
N MET A 83 6.83 -4.58 9.61
CA MET A 83 6.12 -3.92 10.71
C MET A 83 7.03 -3.59 11.89
N ASP A 84 8.10 -4.37 12.13
CA ASP A 84 9.07 -4.12 13.19
C ASP A 84 10.11 -3.05 12.81
N MET A 85 10.30 -2.79 11.52
CA MET A 85 11.24 -1.79 11.02
C MET A 85 10.72 -0.36 11.24
N LYS A 86 10.87 0.17 12.46
CA LYS A 86 10.34 1.49 12.83
C LYS A 86 11.37 2.62 12.81
N ASP A 87 12.64 2.28 12.96
CA ASP A 87 13.74 3.24 13.14
C ASP A 87 14.52 3.50 11.85
N CYS A 88 13.85 3.37 10.70
CA CYS A 88 14.45 3.61 9.40
C CYS A 88 13.79 4.83 8.73
N ASN A 89 14.60 5.78 8.28
CA ASN A 89 14.12 6.95 7.55
C ASN A 89 13.78 6.62 6.09
N MET A 90 14.39 5.55 5.56
CA MET A 90 14.03 5.00 4.26
C MET A 90 13.08 3.83 4.46
N ASP A 91 12.03 3.78 3.67
CA ASP A 91 11.13 2.65 3.62
C ASP A 91 11.13 2.03 2.22
N LEU A 92 11.10 0.72 2.18
CA LEU A 92 10.97 -0.05 0.95
C LEU A 92 9.73 -0.93 1.07
N VAL A 93 8.79 -0.74 0.16
CA VAL A 93 7.65 -1.63 -0.02
C VAL A 93 7.85 -2.32 -1.36
N ILE A 94 7.98 -3.64 -1.38
CA ILE A 94 8.22 -4.41 -2.60
C ILE A 94 7.58 -5.79 -2.52
N GLY A 95 6.83 -6.18 -3.53
CA GLY A 95 6.23 -7.50 -3.63
C GLY A 95 4.91 -7.52 -4.39
N PRO A 96 4.23 -8.66 -4.43
CA PRO A 96 2.87 -8.78 -4.90
C PRO A 96 1.92 -8.28 -3.80
N ILE A 97 1.35 -7.08 -3.97
CA ILE A 97 0.71 -6.34 -2.90
C ILE A 97 -0.78 -6.16 -3.16
N GLU A 98 -1.15 -5.40 -4.20
CA GLU A 98 -2.54 -5.05 -4.43
C GLU A 98 -3.25 -6.09 -5.27
N ASN A 99 -4.43 -6.54 -4.82
CA ASN A 99 -5.22 -7.56 -5.47
C ASN A 99 -6.48 -7.04 -6.19
N TYR A 100 -6.81 -5.77 -6.06
CA TYR A 100 -7.99 -5.17 -6.70
C TYR A 100 -7.77 -4.75 -8.16
N ASP A 101 -6.55 -4.89 -8.68
CA ASP A 101 -6.22 -4.63 -10.09
C ASP A 101 -6.49 -5.81 -11.02
N ASP A 102 -6.72 -7.00 -10.45
CA ASP A 102 -7.25 -8.15 -11.20
C ASP A 102 -8.75 -7.96 -11.47
N HIS A 103 -9.08 -7.42 -12.63
CA HIS A 103 -10.45 -7.13 -13.04
C HIS A 103 -11.33 -8.35 -13.31
N LEU A 104 -10.81 -9.57 -13.19
CA LEU A 104 -11.59 -10.78 -13.45
C LEU A 104 -12.22 -11.34 -12.17
N PHE A 105 -11.42 -11.53 -11.12
CA PHE A 105 -11.87 -12.13 -9.85
C PHE A 105 -11.36 -11.39 -8.62
N GLU A 106 -10.60 -10.33 -8.79
CA GLU A 106 -9.94 -9.58 -7.69
C GLU A 106 -9.13 -10.52 -6.76
N ALA A 107 -8.51 -11.55 -7.34
CA ALA A 107 -7.86 -12.63 -6.63
C ALA A 107 -6.34 -12.70 -6.84
N LYS A 108 -5.78 -11.91 -7.77
CA LYS A 108 -4.37 -11.96 -8.14
C LYS A 108 -3.64 -10.71 -7.69
N ALA A 109 -2.54 -10.88 -6.96
CA ALA A 109 -1.76 -9.75 -6.50
C ALA A 109 -0.82 -9.23 -7.60
N ALA A 110 -0.82 -7.90 -7.78
CA ALA A 110 0.10 -7.21 -8.69
C ALA A 110 1.41 -6.87 -7.99
N TYR A 111 2.53 -6.99 -8.72
CA TYR A 111 3.84 -6.58 -8.20
C TYR A 111 3.97 -5.06 -8.18
N GLU A 112 4.40 -4.56 -7.04
CA GLU A 112 4.65 -3.15 -6.80
C GLU A 112 5.97 -2.93 -6.07
N CYS A 113 6.57 -1.77 -6.29
CA CYS A 113 7.74 -1.32 -5.55
C CYS A 113 7.65 0.17 -5.28
N PHE A 114 7.88 0.55 -4.02
CA PHE A 114 8.01 1.93 -3.57
C PHE A 114 9.31 2.09 -2.78
N ILE A 115 10.11 3.10 -3.16
CA ILE A 115 11.20 3.59 -2.31
C ILE A 115 10.76 4.93 -1.74
N LEU A 116 10.67 5.00 -0.44
CA LEU A 116 10.09 6.12 0.29
C LEU A 116 11.11 6.72 1.26
N LEU A 117 11.12 8.04 1.38
CA LEU A 117 11.89 8.76 2.38
C LEU A 117 10.96 9.44 3.37
N LYS A 118 11.09 9.12 4.65
CA LYS A 118 10.24 9.66 5.71
C LYS A 118 10.46 11.16 5.90
N ASP A 119 9.39 11.93 5.92
CA ASP A 119 9.41 13.33 6.32
C ASP A 119 9.11 13.42 7.82
N GLU A 120 10.17 13.54 8.61
CA GLU A 120 10.07 13.58 10.08
C GLU A 120 9.27 14.77 10.57
N THR A 121 9.41 15.94 9.93
CA THR A 121 8.71 17.17 10.32
C THR A 121 7.21 17.05 10.11
N ARG A 122 6.79 16.57 8.92
CA ARG A 122 5.39 16.36 8.60
C ARG A 122 4.80 15.21 9.42
N SER A 123 5.55 14.13 9.62
CA SER A 123 5.15 13.00 10.48
C SER A 123 4.90 13.44 11.92
N ALA A 124 5.79 14.24 12.49
CA ALA A 124 5.62 14.79 13.84
C ALA A 124 4.40 15.74 13.95
N ASN A 125 4.11 16.50 12.88
CA ASN A 125 2.90 17.31 12.83
C ASN A 125 1.65 16.45 12.75
N LEU A 126 1.66 15.38 11.93
CA LEU A 126 0.56 14.44 11.81
C LEU A 126 0.26 13.71 13.12
N ALA A 127 1.30 13.32 13.86
CA ALA A 127 1.18 12.64 15.14
C ALA A 127 0.33 13.40 16.17
N LYS A 128 0.30 14.75 16.10
CA LYS A 128 -0.54 15.59 16.98
C LYS A 128 -2.03 15.30 16.80
N TYR A 129 -2.44 14.88 15.62
CA TYR A 129 -3.84 14.60 15.28
C TYR A 129 -4.22 13.14 15.56
N VAL A 130 -3.26 12.23 15.65
CA VAL A 130 -3.52 10.81 15.95
C VAL A 130 -4.27 10.64 17.27
N GLY A 131 -3.92 11.46 18.29
CA GLY A 131 -4.63 11.49 19.56
C GLY A 131 -6.10 11.91 19.48
N LEU A 132 -6.52 12.56 18.39
CA LEU A 132 -7.91 12.98 18.17
C LEU A 132 -8.75 11.91 17.43
N LEU A 133 -8.11 10.85 16.91
CA LEU A 133 -8.81 9.82 16.13
C LEU A 133 -10.00 9.20 16.88
N PRO A 134 -9.94 8.86 18.17
CA PRO A 134 -11.08 8.33 18.91
C PRO A 134 -12.27 9.29 18.98
N GLU A 135 -12.01 10.59 19.07
CA GLU A 135 -13.08 11.60 19.09
C GLU A 135 -13.67 11.81 17.68
N LEU A 136 -12.81 11.85 16.66
CA LEU A 136 -13.25 11.93 15.27
C LEU A 136 -14.10 10.73 14.86
N GLN A 137 -13.73 9.53 15.32
CA GLN A 137 -14.50 8.30 15.12
C GLN A 137 -15.95 8.45 15.64
N LYS A 138 -16.12 9.03 16.84
CA LYS A 138 -17.45 9.28 17.42
C LYS A 138 -18.26 10.29 16.63
N MET A 139 -17.60 11.22 15.94
CA MET A 139 -18.23 12.28 15.18
C MET A 139 -18.63 11.87 13.75
N LEU A 140 -18.27 10.66 13.29
CA LEU A 140 -18.64 10.18 11.96
C LEU A 140 -20.16 10.26 11.76
N PRO A 141 -20.65 10.72 10.59
CA PRO A 141 -22.07 10.85 10.28
C PRO A 141 -22.68 9.48 9.89
N CYS A 142 -22.53 8.48 10.75
CA CYS A 142 -23.06 7.13 10.56
C CYS A 142 -23.72 6.65 11.84
N ALA A 143 -24.50 5.56 11.75
CA ALA A 143 -25.19 4.97 12.90
C ALA A 143 -24.20 4.46 13.96
N PRO A 144 -24.58 4.46 15.26
CA PRO A 144 -23.66 4.10 16.36
C PRO A 144 -23.02 2.72 16.24
N GLU A 145 -23.72 1.75 15.67
CA GLU A 145 -23.23 0.39 15.45
C GLU A 145 -21.99 0.33 14.55
N TYR A 146 -21.79 1.32 13.66
CA TYR A 146 -20.63 1.43 12.79
C TYR A 146 -19.46 2.22 13.43
N LYS A 147 -19.65 2.75 14.65
CA LYS A 147 -18.63 3.51 15.39
C LYS A 147 -17.90 2.67 16.45
N THR A 148 -18.16 1.38 16.49
CA THR A 148 -17.61 0.47 17.53
C THR A 148 -16.16 0.10 17.32
N PHE A 149 -15.60 0.37 16.11
CA PHE A 149 -14.20 0.11 15.83
C PHE A 149 -13.31 1.00 16.71
N VAL A 150 -12.44 0.37 17.49
CA VAL A 150 -11.38 1.06 18.22
C VAL A 150 -10.13 1.02 17.38
N PRO A 151 -9.63 2.17 16.86
CA PRO A 151 -8.38 2.20 16.13
C PRO A 151 -7.29 1.54 16.97
N GLY A 152 -6.60 0.55 16.40
CA GLY A 152 -5.50 -0.13 17.09
C GLY A 152 -4.46 0.88 17.53
N THR A 153 -3.99 0.76 18.77
CA THR A 153 -2.95 1.63 19.37
C THR A 153 -1.59 1.51 18.67
N SER A 154 -1.44 0.52 17.79
CA SER A 154 -0.21 0.21 17.06
C SER A 154 -0.18 0.70 15.60
N SER A 155 -1.16 1.48 15.15
CA SER A 155 -1.16 2.00 13.79
C SER A 155 -0.15 3.12 13.63
N ASP A 156 0.90 2.88 12.84
CA ASP A 156 1.86 3.91 12.45
C ASP A 156 1.29 4.75 11.31
N LEU A 157 1.20 6.05 11.52
CA LEU A 157 0.77 7.01 10.50
C LEU A 157 1.90 8.01 10.28
N ASN A 158 2.57 7.92 9.14
CA ASN A 158 3.70 8.75 8.80
C ASN A 158 3.57 9.34 7.40
N VAL A 159 4.32 10.42 7.16
CA VAL A 159 4.40 11.11 5.89
C VAL A 159 5.74 10.80 5.23
N TYR A 160 5.69 10.51 3.93
CA TYR A 160 6.85 10.16 3.12
C TYR A 160 6.87 10.94 1.81
N ASP A 161 8.05 11.13 1.26
CA ASP A 161 8.25 11.44 -0.13
C ASP A 161 8.59 10.16 -0.90
N ALA A 162 7.81 9.84 -1.93
CA ALA A 162 8.12 8.73 -2.82
C ALA A 162 9.24 9.14 -3.78
N ILE A 163 10.35 8.41 -3.69
CA ILE A 163 11.54 8.65 -4.53
C ILE A 163 11.44 7.82 -5.81
N PHE A 164 10.88 6.61 -5.70
CA PHE A 164 10.80 5.68 -6.82
C PHE A 164 9.51 4.85 -6.75
N TYR A 165 8.96 4.57 -7.91
CA TYR A 165 7.84 3.65 -8.14
C TYR A 165 8.21 2.66 -9.23
N ALA A 166 7.84 1.41 -9.06
CA ALA A 166 7.90 0.40 -10.11
C ALA A 166 6.74 -0.59 -9.98
N GLY A 167 6.44 -1.29 -11.06
CA GLY A 167 5.32 -2.22 -11.12
C GLY A 167 3.99 -1.51 -11.35
N ASP A 168 2.92 -2.12 -10.90
CA ASP A 168 1.55 -1.68 -11.18
C ASP A 168 1.26 -0.27 -10.68
N CYS A 169 1.73 0.09 -9.48
CA CYS A 169 1.59 1.43 -8.91
C CYS A 169 2.18 2.57 -9.77
N ASN A 170 3.00 2.25 -10.75
CA ASN A 170 3.56 3.23 -11.70
C ASN A 170 2.77 3.33 -13.01
N ALA A 171 1.88 2.39 -13.28
CA ALA A 171 0.94 2.40 -14.39
C ALA A 171 -0.36 3.14 -14.00
N GLY A 172 -1.03 3.77 -14.94
CA GLY A 172 -2.32 4.40 -14.69
C GLY A 172 -2.31 5.47 -13.58
N SER A 173 -3.12 5.28 -12.56
CA SER A 173 -3.26 6.24 -11.46
C SER A 173 -2.19 5.99 -10.40
N LYS A 174 -1.32 6.98 -10.19
CA LYS A 174 -0.26 6.94 -9.17
C LYS A 174 -0.83 6.81 -7.77
N THR A 175 -0.28 5.91 -6.97
CA THR A 175 -0.57 5.75 -5.56
C THR A 175 -0.21 7.01 -4.77
N ILE A 176 -1.11 7.47 -3.91
CA ILE A 176 -0.93 8.66 -3.07
C ILE A 176 -0.82 8.33 -1.58
N ALA A 177 -1.25 7.15 -1.19
CA ALA A 177 -1.16 6.64 0.18
C ALA A 177 -1.14 5.11 0.15
N ILE A 178 -0.58 4.51 1.18
CA ILE A 178 -0.46 3.06 1.34
C ILE A 178 -0.96 2.69 2.73
N ASN A 179 -1.76 1.63 2.83
CA ASN A 179 -2.19 1.03 4.09
C ASN A 179 -1.88 -0.46 4.04
N LEU A 180 -0.83 -0.89 4.70
CA LEU A 180 -0.30 -2.25 4.62
C LEU A 180 0.10 -2.78 6.01
N PRO A 181 0.30 -4.10 6.12
CA PRO A 181 0.11 -5.14 5.12
C PRO A 181 -1.36 -5.52 4.91
N ASN A 182 -1.64 -6.31 3.85
CA ASN A 182 -3.01 -6.81 3.58
C ASN A 182 -3.32 -8.12 4.33
N ASP A 183 -2.34 -8.74 4.98
CA ASP A 183 -2.52 -10.00 5.72
C ASP A 183 -3.16 -9.75 7.08
N GLU A 184 -4.35 -10.31 7.30
CA GLU A 184 -5.10 -10.20 8.56
C GLU A 184 -4.33 -10.75 9.77
N ARG A 185 -3.46 -11.75 9.58
CA ARG A 185 -2.63 -12.31 10.67
C ARG A 185 -1.62 -11.28 11.16
N VAL A 186 -1.08 -10.46 10.25
CA VAL A 186 -0.19 -9.36 10.61
C VAL A 186 -0.97 -8.24 11.26
N HIS A 187 -2.15 -7.89 10.74
CA HIS A 187 -3.03 -6.90 11.36
C HIS A 187 -3.38 -7.28 12.80
N ALA A 188 -3.76 -8.53 13.05
CA ALA A 188 -4.09 -9.01 14.38
C ALA A 188 -2.89 -8.96 15.34
N ALA A 189 -1.68 -9.21 14.86
CA ALA A 189 -0.48 -9.26 15.67
C ALA A 189 0.19 -7.88 15.88
N LYS A 190 0.20 -7.02 14.85
CA LYS A 190 1.02 -5.79 14.81
C LYS A 190 0.29 -4.55 14.31
N GLY A 191 -0.98 -4.65 13.92
CA GLY A 191 -1.74 -3.56 13.32
C GLY A 191 -1.34 -3.27 11.88
N ALA A 192 -1.46 -2.01 11.46
CA ALA A 192 -1.16 -1.57 10.09
C ALA A 192 -0.24 -0.35 10.09
N ARG A 193 0.51 -0.17 9.00
CA ARG A 193 1.28 1.04 8.71
C ARG A 193 0.59 1.81 7.59
N ARG A 194 0.42 3.10 7.82
CA ARG A 194 -0.19 4.04 6.87
C ARG A 194 0.85 5.06 6.45
N LEU A 195 1.17 5.04 5.17
CA LEU A 195 2.20 5.87 4.58
C LEU A 195 1.53 6.87 3.64
N GLN A 196 1.62 8.17 3.97
CA GLN A 196 1.08 9.25 3.15
C GLN A 196 2.18 9.75 2.20
N LEU A 197 1.97 9.66 0.89
CA LEU A 197 2.96 10.01 -0.13
C LEU A 197 2.79 11.48 -0.52
N TYR A 198 3.38 12.39 0.26
CA TYR A 198 3.16 13.82 0.17
C TYR A 198 3.45 14.42 -1.21
N ASN A 199 4.63 14.13 -1.76
CA ASN A 199 5.02 14.68 -3.07
C ASN A 199 4.10 14.21 -4.20
N SER A 200 3.66 12.96 -4.18
CA SER A 200 2.73 12.38 -5.16
C SER A 200 1.34 13.01 -5.04
N MET A 201 0.84 13.14 -3.81
CA MET A 201 -0.44 13.79 -3.54
C MET A 201 -0.43 15.24 -4.00
N MET A 202 0.62 16.00 -3.67
CA MET A 202 0.76 17.39 -4.11
C MET A 202 0.89 17.53 -5.63
N ALA A 203 1.61 16.62 -6.27
CA ALA A 203 1.70 16.61 -7.73
C ALA A 203 0.33 16.33 -8.38
N LYS A 204 -0.41 15.35 -7.87
CA LYS A 204 -1.77 15.02 -8.34
C LYS A 204 -2.72 16.19 -8.13
N PHE A 205 -2.69 16.83 -6.95
CA PHE A 205 -3.50 17.99 -6.67
C PHE A 205 -3.18 19.13 -7.65
N ASN A 206 -1.93 19.57 -7.70
CA ASN A 206 -1.54 20.76 -8.47
C ASN A 206 -1.67 20.57 -9.99
N LYS A 207 -1.44 19.38 -10.49
CA LYS A 207 -1.40 19.10 -11.94
C LYS A 207 -2.71 18.57 -12.51
N ILE A 208 -3.59 18.03 -11.67
CA ILE A 208 -4.83 17.39 -12.11
C ILE A 208 -6.04 18.02 -11.43
N LEU A 209 -6.14 17.91 -10.09
CA LEU A 209 -7.37 18.26 -9.39
C LEU A 209 -7.63 19.77 -9.39
N ALA A 210 -6.63 20.61 -9.14
CA ALA A 210 -6.79 22.06 -9.12
C ALA A 210 -7.13 22.60 -10.52
N PRO A 211 -6.44 22.26 -11.61
CA PRO A 211 -6.82 22.69 -12.97
C PRO A 211 -8.21 22.22 -13.39
N ILE A 212 -8.59 20.99 -13.06
CA ILE A 212 -9.95 20.48 -13.34
C ILE A 212 -10.97 21.31 -12.53
N GLY A 213 -10.69 21.57 -11.26
CA GLY A 213 -11.55 22.37 -10.40
C GLY A 213 -11.75 23.80 -10.91
N GLU A 214 -10.69 24.43 -11.45
CA GLU A 214 -10.79 25.77 -12.06
C GLU A 214 -11.73 25.82 -13.27
N VAL A 215 -11.83 24.71 -14.02
CA VAL A 215 -12.70 24.60 -15.20
C VAL A 215 -14.13 24.20 -14.85
N LEU A 216 -14.29 23.25 -13.93
CA LEU A 216 -15.59 22.63 -13.63
C LEU A 216 -16.35 23.31 -12.48
N VAL A 217 -15.65 23.99 -11.57
CA VAL A 217 -16.29 24.63 -10.43
C VAL A 217 -16.87 25.98 -10.85
N GLU A 218 -18.17 26.20 -10.56
CA GLU A 218 -18.85 27.45 -10.81
C GLU A 218 -18.09 28.66 -10.22
N PRO A 219 -17.97 29.80 -10.92
CA PRO A 219 -17.25 30.99 -10.45
C PRO A 219 -17.64 31.43 -9.03
N SER A 220 -18.93 31.33 -8.68
CA SER A 220 -19.43 31.62 -7.35
C SER A 220 -18.88 30.72 -6.24
N GLN A 221 -18.42 29.53 -6.60
CA GLN A 221 -17.89 28.49 -5.71
C GLN A 221 -16.35 28.39 -5.73
N GLN A 222 -15.66 29.10 -6.63
CA GLN A 222 -14.21 29.06 -6.74
C GLN A 222 -13.45 29.48 -5.47
N LYS A 223 -14.09 30.36 -4.66
CA LYS A 223 -13.60 30.71 -3.32
C LYS A 223 -13.43 29.50 -2.41
N TYR A 224 -14.25 28.46 -2.58
CA TYR A 224 -14.14 27.22 -1.83
C TYR A 224 -13.02 26.32 -2.36
N LEU A 225 -12.70 26.39 -3.66
CA LEU A 225 -11.54 25.71 -4.22
C LEU A 225 -10.23 26.26 -3.62
N THR A 226 -10.14 27.58 -3.44
CA THR A 226 -9.00 28.22 -2.78
C THR A 226 -8.93 27.83 -1.29
N ALA A 227 -10.06 27.81 -0.60
CA ALA A 227 -10.16 27.35 0.78
C ALA A 227 -9.84 25.84 0.87
N ALA A 228 -10.34 25.02 -0.06
CA ALA A 228 -9.99 23.62 -0.16
C ALA A 228 -8.49 23.40 -0.45
N ASN A 229 -7.86 24.26 -1.26
CA ASN A 229 -6.40 24.22 -1.49
C ASN A 229 -5.62 24.52 -0.21
N ALA A 230 -6.02 25.55 0.56
CA ALA A 230 -5.43 25.84 1.86
C ALA A 230 -5.72 24.71 2.86
N PHE A 231 -6.95 24.19 2.87
CA PHE A 231 -7.38 23.04 3.65
C PHE A 231 -6.67 21.77 3.20
N PHE A 232 -6.48 21.53 1.89
CA PHE A 232 -5.74 20.40 1.35
C PHE A 232 -4.26 20.45 1.75
N ARG A 233 -3.65 21.62 1.78
CA ARG A 233 -2.29 21.81 2.33
C ARG A 233 -2.21 21.54 3.83
N ILE A 234 -3.29 21.77 4.55
CA ILE A 234 -3.43 21.46 5.97
C ILE A 234 -3.92 20.02 6.14
N SER A 235 -4.85 19.55 5.33
CA SER A 235 -5.54 18.28 5.44
C SER A 235 -4.91 17.14 4.64
N ILE A 236 -3.81 17.36 3.92
CA ILE A 236 -2.85 16.26 3.66
C ILE A 236 -2.44 15.64 5.00
N THR A 237 -2.54 16.44 6.05
CA THR A 237 -2.50 15.96 7.43
C THR A 237 -3.82 15.32 7.90
N LEU A 238 -4.98 15.79 7.45
CA LEU A 238 -6.29 15.33 7.93
C LEU A 238 -6.96 14.32 7.01
N ASP A 239 -6.75 14.38 5.69
CA ASP A 239 -7.34 13.41 4.74
C ASP A 239 -6.70 12.02 4.87
N GLY A 240 -5.43 11.93 5.23
CA GLY A 240 -4.85 10.69 5.68
C GLY A 240 -5.60 10.11 6.89
N ILE A 241 -6.13 10.97 7.75
CA ILE A 241 -6.95 10.60 8.89
C ILE A 241 -8.36 10.24 8.44
N VAL A 242 -8.99 11.03 7.58
CA VAL A 242 -10.38 10.83 7.11
C VAL A 242 -10.45 9.64 6.15
N ILE A 243 -9.54 9.52 5.19
CA ILE A 243 -9.44 8.34 4.31
C ILE A 243 -9.11 7.09 5.13
N SER A 244 -8.24 7.19 6.12
CA SER A 244 -7.96 6.09 7.05
C SER A 244 -9.14 5.71 7.93
N LEU A 245 -10.06 6.63 8.22
CA LEU A 245 -11.31 6.38 8.95
C LEU A 245 -12.43 5.81 8.06
N ILE A 246 -12.37 6.06 6.75
CA ILE A 246 -13.36 5.57 5.77
C ILE A 246 -12.97 4.16 5.26
N LEU A 247 -11.68 3.82 5.26
CA LEU A 247 -11.15 2.53 4.80
C LEU A 247 -10.94 1.51 5.95
N LEU A 248 -11.41 1.81 7.15
CA LEU A 248 -11.52 0.92 8.31
C LEU A 248 -12.95 0.44 8.46
#